data_eabbaba9127c7b6e661278efa46103f3
#
_entry.id   eabbaba9127c7b6e661278efa46103f3
#
_cell.length_a   1.000
_cell.length_b   1.000
_cell.length_c   1.000
_cell.angle_alpha   90.00
_cell.angle_beta   90.00
_cell.angle_gamma   90.00
#
_symmetry.space_group_name_H-M   'P 1'
#
loop_
_entity.id
_entity.type
_entity.pdbx_description
1 polymer ?
#
loop_
_entity_poly.entity_id
_entity_poly.type
_entity_poly.pdbx_seq_one_letter_code
_entity_poly.pdbx_strand_id
1 'polypeptide(L)'
;MTSQEEKKMHEAIKEAFPYADNVDWNEVYQRIIYRYSTPHGIQHVKEELHKLEDEGEVIVHHIKPYNNPVEVQTINGLPKKIPTNKLWNHKSCGQCGHIPGYPTSVFWMMNKAEIDYLDEPHQTSCTGWNYHASGASNPVTLAGVYVRNMWRAYETDYFPLIHCGTSFGHYKEIRNMLVLHKEIRDKLRPIMRKLGMDIVIPEEVVHYSEWLFVMSKQLAQQKKYDLSNVKAAVHTPCHVYKLVPDDTIYDPKVFEGRRPAAPTGTVMNFGAKIVDYSTWWDCCGFGFRHILTEREFSRSFALFKKVIPAVEEGHADVFVTSDTGCVTTLDKSQWAGKAHGFNYNLPVLADAQFAAIAMGADPYKIAQIHWHATDVEGFLRKIGVPVDDYKEKFLQYLADLREGKAQPEYLYTPHRKIDFYLTLPDRVKWYKGEKAVQK
;
A
#
# COMPACT_ATOMS: atom_id res chain seq x y z
N MET A 1 -12.49 -14.13 -23.89
CA MET A 1 -12.85 -15.48 -23.37
C MET A 1 -14.07 -15.97 -24.13
N THR A 2 -14.05 -17.21 -24.64
CA THR A 2 -15.24 -17.82 -25.23
C THR A 2 -16.21 -18.24 -24.11
N SER A 3 -17.51 -18.33 -24.38
CA SER A 3 -18.51 -18.77 -23.40
C SER A 3 -18.20 -20.16 -22.80
N GLN A 4 -17.42 -20.95 -23.50
CA GLN A 4 -17.00 -22.28 -23.09
C GLN A 4 -15.83 -22.24 -22.09
N GLU A 5 -14.94 -21.25 -22.20
CA GLU A 5 -13.85 -21.01 -21.25
C GLU A 5 -14.38 -20.43 -19.95
N GLU A 6 -15.38 -19.53 -20.02
CA GLU A 6 -16.09 -19.02 -18.83
C GLU A 6 -16.79 -20.15 -18.09
N LYS A 7 -17.42 -21.07 -18.80
CA LYS A 7 -18.12 -22.22 -18.20
C LYS A 7 -17.14 -23.18 -17.52
N LYS A 8 -16.02 -23.50 -18.15
CA LYS A 8 -14.96 -24.34 -17.56
C LYS A 8 -14.34 -23.67 -16.33
N MET A 9 -14.13 -22.37 -16.39
CA MET A 9 -13.61 -21.58 -15.26
C MET A 9 -14.60 -21.59 -14.10
N HIS A 10 -15.90 -21.43 -14.37
CA HIS A 10 -16.96 -21.47 -13.35
C HIS A 10 -17.07 -22.86 -12.69
N GLU A 11 -16.95 -23.92 -13.48
CA GLU A 11 -16.94 -25.31 -13.00
C GLU A 11 -15.71 -25.60 -12.13
N ALA A 12 -14.52 -25.15 -12.53
CA ALA A 12 -13.30 -25.30 -11.73
C ALA A 12 -13.36 -24.52 -10.41
N ILE A 13 -13.99 -23.33 -10.40
CA ILE A 13 -14.23 -22.56 -9.17
C ILE A 13 -15.22 -23.30 -8.26
N LYS A 14 -16.29 -23.86 -8.80
CA LYS A 14 -17.28 -24.63 -8.06
C LYS A 14 -16.70 -25.89 -7.44
N GLU A 15 -15.88 -26.60 -8.19
CA GLU A 15 -15.20 -27.81 -7.73
C GLU A 15 -14.19 -27.51 -6.60
N ALA A 16 -13.44 -26.42 -6.73
CA ALA A 16 -12.48 -25.97 -5.74
C ALA A 16 -13.14 -25.33 -4.49
N PHE A 17 -14.34 -24.75 -4.66
CA PHE A 17 -15.03 -23.97 -3.61
C PHE A 17 -16.56 -24.23 -3.64
N PRO A 18 -17.02 -25.37 -3.11
CA PRO A 18 -18.44 -25.75 -3.15
C PRO A 18 -19.38 -24.77 -2.45
N TYR A 19 -18.86 -23.84 -1.66
CA TYR A 19 -19.63 -22.79 -0.97
C TYR A 19 -19.78 -21.49 -1.76
N ALA A 20 -19.08 -21.33 -2.88
CA ALA A 20 -19.07 -20.07 -3.65
C ALA A 20 -20.41 -19.76 -4.32
N ASP A 21 -21.24 -20.75 -4.58
CA ASP A 21 -22.53 -20.60 -5.25
C ASP A 21 -23.60 -19.87 -4.43
N ASN A 22 -23.44 -19.81 -3.10
CA ASN A 22 -24.45 -19.26 -2.20
C ASN A 22 -24.12 -17.84 -1.72
N VAL A 23 -23.04 -17.23 -2.22
CA VAL A 23 -22.62 -15.92 -1.78
C VAL A 23 -22.83 -14.89 -2.89
N ASP A 24 -23.75 -13.97 -2.68
CA ASP A 24 -23.85 -12.77 -3.52
C ASP A 24 -22.68 -11.84 -3.19
N TRP A 25 -21.64 -11.92 -4.01
CA TRP A 25 -20.42 -11.13 -3.86
C TRP A 25 -20.64 -9.64 -4.05
N ASN A 26 -21.63 -9.25 -4.84
CA ASN A 26 -22.00 -7.86 -4.97
C ASN A 26 -22.64 -7.35 -3.67
N GLU A 27 -23.46 -8.17 -3.03
CA GLU A 27 -24.04 -7.84 -1.72
C GLU A 27 -22.97 -7.76 -0.64
N VAL A 28 -22.06 -8.73 -0.54
CA VAL A 28 -20.94 -8.70 0.42
C VAL A 28 -20.07 -7.46 0.18
N TYR A 29 -19.75 -7.17 -1.07
CA TYR A 29 -18.96 -6.03 -1.47
C TYR A 29 -19.68 -4.71 -1.16
N GLN A 30 -20.97 -4.60 -1.45
CA GLN A 30 -21.78 -3.44 -1.11
C GLN A 30 -21.90 -3.25 0.40
N ARG A 31 -22.08 -4.32 1.18
CA ARG A 31 -22.10 -4.23 2.64
C ARG A 31 -20.78 -3.73 3.21
N ILE A 32 -19.65 -4.16 2.67
CA ILE A 32 -18.33 -3.65 3.08
C ILE A 32 -18.19 -2.18 2.74
N ILE A 33 -18.55 -1.75 1.53
CA ILE A 33 -18.49 -0.36 1.10
C ILE A 33 -19.50 0.50 1.87
N TYR A 34 -20.75 0.05 1.97
CA TYR A 34 -21.82 0.82 2.60
C TYR A 34 -21.63 1.03 4.11
N ARG A 35 -21.01 0.07 4.78
CA ARG A 35 -20.72 0.17 6.21
C ARG A 35 -19.69 1.25 6.54
N TYR A 36 -18.91 1.67 5.56
CA TYR A 36 -17.74 2.55 5.73
C TYR A 36 -17.84 3.86 4.94
N SER A 37 -18.83 4.02 4.07
CA SER A 37 -19.11 5.32 3.47
C SER A 37 -19.77 6.23 4.49
N THR A 38 -19.21 7.42 4.69
CA THR A 38 -19.88 8.42 5.51
C THR A 38 -20.98 9.10 4.67
N PRO A 39 -22.21 9.20 5.16
CA PRO A 39 -23.30 9.89 4.43
C PRO A 39 -23.07 11.41 4.30
N HIS A 40 -22.02 11.93 4.92
CA HIS A 40 -21.80 13.38 5.07
C HIS A 40 -20.71 13.95 4.15
N GLY A 41 -19.99 13.10 3.39
CA GLY A 41 -18.92 13.56 2.53
C GLY A 41 -17.68 14.11 3.27
N ILE A 42 -16.55 14.17 2.57
CA ILE A 42 -15.28 14.58 3.15
C ILE A 42 -15.23 16.07 3.52
N GLN A 43 -15.95 16.93 2.79
CA GLN A 43 -16.00 18.35 3.08
C GLN A 43 -16.59 18.61 4.47
N HIS A 44 -17.73 18.01 4.78
CA HIS A 44 -18.34 18.13 6.10
C HIS A 44 -17.43 17.64 7.22
N VAL A 45 -16.71 16.51 7.00
CA VAL A 45 -15.74 16.01 7.98
C VAL A 45 -14.62 17.01 8.22
N LYS A 46 -14.13 17.69 7.18
CA LYS A 46 -13.09 18.73 7.33
C LYS A 46 -13.60 19.96 8.07
N GLU A 47 -14.81 20.40 7.78
CA GLU A 47 -15.47 21.54 8.47
C GLU A 47 -15.68 21.23 9.96
N GLU A 48 -16.21 20.05 10.30
CA GLU A 48 -16.39 19.63 11.69
C GLU A 48 -15.06 19.43 12.42
N LEU A 49 -14.00 18.97 11.73
CA LEU A 49 -12.67 18.85 12.32
C LEU A 49 -12.11 20.21 12.78
N HIS A 50 -12.24 21.26 11.94
CA HIS A 50 -11.84 22.63 12.31
C HIS A 50 -12.64 23.17 13.48
N LYS A 51 -13.94 22.95 13.49
CA LYS A 51 -14.81 23.34 14.60
C LYS A 51 -14.40 22.66 15.92
N LEU A 52 -14.11 21.37 15.90
CA LEU A 52 -13.63 20.64 17.07
C LEU A 52 -12.27 21.13 17.55
N GLU A 53 -11.40 21.61 16.66
CA GLU A 53 -10.14 22.26 17.01
C GLU A 53 -10.39 23.60 17.70
N ASP A 54 -11.26 24.46 17.15
CA ASP A 54 -11.62 25.75 17.73
C ASP A 54 -12.27 25.60 19.13
N GLU A 55 -13.03 24.53 19.33
CA GLU A 55 -13.63 24.17 20.62
C GLU A 55 -12.62 23.52 21.61
N GLY A 56 -11.40 23.22 21.18
CA GLY A 56 -10.37 22.53 21.99
C GLY A 56 -10.68 21.05 22.26
N GLU A 57 -11.58 20.46 21.48
CA GLU A 57 -11.98 19.05 21.60
C GLU A 57 -10.97 18.09 21.01
N VAL A 58 -10.16 18.52 20.04
CA VAL A 58 -9.10 17.72 19.43
C VAL A 58 -7.89 18.60 19.09
N ILE A 59 -6.74 17.98 18.91
CA ILE A 59 -5.56 18.64 18.36
C ILE A 59 -5.48 18.28 16.87
N VAL A 60 -5.44 19.29 16.00
CA VAL A 60 -5.23 19.06 14.56
C VAL A 60 -3.73 19.10 14.24
N HIS A 61 -3.24 18.04 13.63
CA HIS A 61 -1.87 18.02 13.11
C HIS A 61 -1.88 18.61 11.70
N HIS A 62 -1.59 19.92 11.61
CA HIS A 62 -1.61 20.67 10.36
C HIS A 62 -0.40 20.36 9.48
N ILE A 63 -0.63 20.41 8.16
CA ILE A 63 0.44 20.47 7.16
C ILE A 63 1.00 21.90 7.17
N LYS A 64 2.29 22.01 7.44
CA LYS A 64 3.00 23.28 7.57
C LYS A 64 3.82 23.59 6.31
N PRO A 65 4.26 24.86 6.10
CA PRO A 65 5.05 25.22 4.91
C PRO A 65 6.30 24.37 4.68
N TYR A 66 6.98 23.94 5.75
CA TYR A 66 8.17 23.08 5.64
C TYR A 66 7.87 21.63 5.20
N ASN A 67 6.60 21.23 5.20
CA ASN A 67 6.20 19.96 4.58
C ASN A 67 6.13 20.06 3.04
N ASN A 68 6.40 21.24 2.46
CA ASN A 68 6.37 21.50 1.01
C ASN A 68 5.11 20.91 0.35
N PRO A 69 3.88 21.30 0.79
CA PRO A 69 2.67 20.69 0.29
C PRO A 69 2.43 20.99 -1.18
N VAL A 70 1.99 19.97 -1.91
CA VAL A 70 1.44 20.10 -3.26
C VAL A 70 -0.08 19.97 -3.17
N GLU A 71 -0.79 20.98 -3.66
CA GLU A 71 -2.25 20.93 -3.74
C GLU A 71 -2.69 20.18 -5.00
N VAL A 72 -3.58 19.23 -4.84
CA VAL A 72 -4.21 18.45 -5.91
C VAL A 72 -5.73 18.47 -5.76
N GLN A 73 -6.44 18.09 -6.82
CA GLN A 73 -7.89 17.99 -6.78
C GLN A 73 -8.33 16.56 -6.43
N THR A 74 -9.41 16.46 -5.65
CA THR A 74 -10.12 15.18 -5.50
C THR A 74 -11.12 15.00 -6.65
N ILE A 75 -11.72 13.82 -6.73
CA ILE A 75 -12.72 13.50 -7.75
C ILE A 75 -13.94 14.46 -7.75
N ASN A 76 -14.24 15.05 -6.61
CA ASN A 76 -15.33 16.05 -6.47
C ASN A 76 -14.84 17.50 -6.58
N GLY A 77 -13.59 17.71 -7.02
CA GLY A 77 -13.01 19.06 -7.19
C GLY A 77 -12.59 19.73 -5.88
N LEU A 78 -12.61 19.02 -4.75
CA LEU A 78 -12.13 19.58 -3.48
C LEU A 78 -10.60 19.56 -3.44
N PRO A 79 -9.96 20.61 -2.88
CA PRO A 79 -8.53 20.62 -2.72
C PRO A 79 -8.09 19.61 -1.65
N LYS A 80 -6.97 18.92 -1.94
CA LYS A 80 -6.27 18.06 -1.00
C LYS A 80 -4.78 18.41 -1.01
N LYS A 81 -4.21 18.62 0.16
CA LYS A 81 -2.78 18.92 0.32
C LYS A 81 -1.99 17.63 0.52
N ILE A 82 -0.98 17.41 -0.30
CA ILE A 82 -0.07 16.26 -0.17
C ILE A 82 1.28 16.79 0.31
N PRO A 83 1.71 16.49 1.54
CA PRO A 83 3.03 16.88 2.03
C PRO A 83 4.11 16.09 1.29
N THR A 84 5.19 16.74 0.89
CA THR A 84 6.28 16.11 0.13
C THR A 84 7.59 16.05 0.90
N ASN A 85 7.67 16.68 2.06
CA ASN A 85 8.85 16.73 2.91
C ASN A 85 8.49 16.62 4.38
N LYS A 86 9.44 16.23 5.23
CA LYS A 86 9.30 16.06 6.67
C LYS A 86 8.17 15.08 7.03
N LEU A 87 8.33 13.83 6.57
CA LEU A 87 7.32 12.78 6.55
C LEU A 87 7.58 11.73 7.64
N TRP A 88 6.56 11.43 8.44
CA TRP A 88 6.55 10.30 9.37
C TRP A 88 5.98 9.06 8.66
N ASN A 89 6.84 8.06 8.40
CA ASN A 89 6.46 6.91 7.59
C ASN A 89 5.76 5.82 8.43
N HIS A 90 4.47 5.62 8.18
CA HIS A 90 3.72 4.51 8.78
C HIS A 90 3.75 3.28 7.88
N LYS A 91 4.63 2.34 8.20
CA LYS A 91 4.91 1.16 7.38
C LYS A 91 3.82 0.09 7.43
N SER A 92 3.16 -0.05 8.59
CA SER A 92 2.06 -1.01 8.79
C SER A 92 2.36 -2.42 8.24
N CYS A 93 1.53 -2.95 7.34
CA CYS A 93 1.72 -4.29 6.75
C CYS A 93 3.05 -4.45 5.98
N GLY A 94 3.67 -3.39 5.53
CA GLY A 94 5.01 -3.41 4.94
C GLY A 94 6.07 -3.95 5.90
N GLN A 95 5.93 -3.70 7.21
CA GLN A 95 6.79 -4.27 8.24
C GLN A 95 6.61 -5.77 8.42
N CYS A 96 5.43 -6.31 8.11
CA CYS A 96 5.13 -7.72 8.33
C CYS A 96 5.85 -8.67 7.36
N GLY A 97 6.69 -8.17 6.47
CA GLY A 97 7.53 -8.95 5.58
C GLY A 97 6.79 -9.64 4.44
N HIS A 98 5.56 -9.22 4.15
CA HIS A 98 4.83 -9.77 2.99
C HIS A 98 5.44 -9.33 1.66
N ILE A 99 5.82 -8.05 1.55
CA ILE A 99 6.52 -7.46 0.40
C ILE A 99 7.55 -6.46 0.94
N PRO A 100 8.69 -6.94 1.44
CA PRO A 100 9.67 -6.06 2.10
C PRO A 100 10.29 -5.03 1.15
N GLY A 101 10.36 -5.32 -0.15
CA GLY A 101 10.86 -4.38 -1.16
C GLY A 101 9.99 -3.13 -1.36
N TYR A 102 8.76 -3.12 -0.87
CA TYR A 102 7.85 -2.00 -0.99
C TYR A 102 8.30 -0.78 -0.16
N PRO A 103 8.43 -0.83 1.18
CA PRO A 103 8.90 0.33 1.93
C PRO A 103 10.37 0.64 1.69
N THR A 104 11.22 -0.34 1.41
CA THR A 104 12.63 -0.08 1.06
C THR A 104 12.76 0.73 -0.22
N SER A 105 11.90 0.47 -1.21
CA SER A 105 11.84 1.27 -2.44
C SER A 105 11.38 2.70 -2.17
N VAL A 106 10.40 2.91 -1.26
CA VAL A 106 9.96 4.27 -0.88
C VAL A 106 11.12 5.04 -0.24
N PHE A 107 11.80 4.46 0.75
CA PHE A 107 12.92 5.14 1.42
C PHE A 107 14.09 5.41 0.47
N TRP A 108 14.38 4.47 -0.42
CA TRP A 108 15.42 4.68 -1.43
C TRP A 108 15.09 5.90 -2.33
N MET A 109 13.84 6.02 -2.78
CA MET A 109 13.39 7.18 -3.56
C MET A 109 13.41 8.48 -2.75
N MET A 110 12.98 8.44 -1.48
CA MET A 110 13.04 9.60 -0.59
C MET A 110 14.49 10.08 -0.39
N ASN A 111 15.43 9.13 -0.18
CA ASN A 111 16.86 9.47 -0.09
C ASN A 111 17.40 10.08 -1.40
N LYS A 112 16.99 9.55 -2.56
CA LYS A 112 17.37 10.09 -3.88
C LYS A 112 16.81 11.49 -4.15
N ALA A 113 15.65 11.79 -3.60
CA ALA A 113 14.99 13.09 -3.72
C ALA A 113 15.34 14.05 -2.56
N GLU A 114 16.26 13.64 -1.66
CA GLU A 114 16.71 14.44 -0.50
C GLU A 114 15.54 14.85 0.42
N ILE A 115 14.53 13.99 0.53
CA ILE A 115 13.37 14.22 1.39
C ILE A 115 13.77 13.99 2.86
N ASP A 116 13.40 14.92 3.72
CA ASP A 116 13.48 14.73 5.16
C ASP A 116 12.32 13.81 5.60
N TYR A 117 12.65 12.66 6.18
CA TYR A 117 11.66 11.70 6.67
C TYR A 117 12.11 10.98 7.92
N LEU A 118 11.16 10.48 8.66
CA LEU A 118 11.38 9.70 9.87
C LEU A 118 10.79 8.30 9.73
N ASP A 119 11.61 7.29 10.01
CA ASP A 119 11.19 5.92 10.26
C ASP A 119 11.24 5.63 11.76
N GLU A 120 10.13 5.85 12.44
CA GLU A 120 10.03 5.77 13.89
C GLU A 120 9.74 4.32 14.32
N PRO A 121 10.56 3.71 15.22
CA PRO A 121 10.45 2.28 15.53
C PRO A 121 9.25 1.93 16.41
N HIS A 122 8.70 2.89 17.14
CA HIS A 122 7.62 2.66 18.10
C HIS A 122 6.22 2.74 17.50
N GLN A 123 6.10 2.90 16.18
CA GLN A 123 4.82 2.80 15.50
C GLN A 123 4.26 1.37 15.59
N THR A 124 2.93 1.21 15.55
CA THR A 124 2.34 -0.11 15.44
C THR A 124 2.49 -0.66 14.02
N SER A 125 2.64 -1.98 13.88
CA SER A 125 2.74 -2.62 12.56
C SER A 125 1.41 -2.77 11.84
N CYS A 126 0.29 -2.57 12.51
CA CYS A 126 -1.06 -2.74 11.98
C CYS A 126 -2.04 -1.80 12.67
N THR A 127 -3.03 -1.31 11.91
CA THR A 127 -4.11 -0.45 12.44
C THR A 127 -5.25 -1.23 13.07
N GLY A 128 -5.28 -2.56 12.93
CA GLY A 128 -6.36 -3.40 13.42
C GLY A 128 -7.56 -3.54 12.47
N TRP A 129 -7.45 -3.12 11.20
CA TRP A 129 -8.55 -3.20 10.24
C TRP A 129 -9.15 -4.60 10.13
N ASN A 130 -8.35 -5.65 10.17
CA ASN A 130 -8.84 -7.04 10.11
C ASN A 130 -9.81 -7.37 11.24
N TYR A 131 -9.53 -6.89 12.45
CA TYR A 131 -10.41 -7.07 13.61
C TYR A 131 -11.67 -6.22 13.50
N HIS A 132 -11.56 -5.04 12.90
CA HIS A 132 -12.70 -4.19 12.63
C HIS A 132 -13.64 -4.81 11.58
N ALA A 133 -13.09 -5.26 10.46
CA ALA A 133 -13.85 -5.90 9.37
C ALA A 133 -14.57 -7.17 9.82
N SER A 134 -13.97 -7.94 10.71
CA SER A 134 -14.58 -9.15 11.29
C SER A 134 -15.54 -8.87 12.47
N GLY A 135 -15.66 -7.60 12.89
CA GLY A 135 -16.45 -7.24 14.08
C GLY A 135 -15.83 -7.66 15.41
N ALA A 136 -14.57 -8.11 15.41
CA ALA A 136 -13.89 -8.62 16.60
C ALA A 136 -13.30 -7.52 17.48
N SER A 137 -13.38 -6.25 17.07
CA SER A 137 -12.77 -5.13 17.80
C SER A 137 -13.76 -4.02 18.10
N ASN A 138 -13.59 -3.44 19.27
CA ASN A 138 -14.39 -2.32 19.73
C ASN A 138 -13.87 -1.00 19.05
N PRO A 139 -14.74 -0.10 18.59
CA PRO A 139 -14.36 1.16 17.96
C PRO A 139 -13.40 2.03 18.78
N VAL A 140 -13.56 2.09 20.10
CA VAL A 140 -12.68 2.86 20.99
C VAL A 140 -11.26 2.30 20.99
N THR A 141 -11.10 0.98 20.97
CA THR A 141 -9.78 0.33 20.88
C THR A 141 -9.08 0.66 19.57
N LEU A 142 -9.81 0.62 18.46
CA LEU A 142 -9.27 0.95 17.13
C LEU A 142 -8.87 2.42 17.05
N ALA A 143 -9.71 3.30 17.58
CA ALA A 143 -9.41 4.74 17.69
C ALA A 143 -8.18 4.99 18.58
N GLY A 144 -8.00 4.21 19.66
CA GLY A 144 -6.82 4.29 20.51
C GLY A 144 -5.51 3.95 19.79
N VAL A 145 -5.51 2.91 18.94
CA VAL A 145 -4.36 2.55 18.10
C VAL A 145 -4.05 3.67 17.09
N TYR A 146 -5.07 4.21 16.44
CA TYR A 146 -4.93 5.33 15.51
C TYR A 146 -4.34 6.56 16.22
N VAL A 147 -4.97 7.03 17.30
CA VAL A 147 -4.55 8.23 18.02
C VAL A 147 -3.12 8.08 18.55
N ARG A 148 -2.76 6.90 19.06
CA ARG A 148 -1.38 6.64 19.50
C ARG A 148 -0.37 6.83 18.37
N ASN A 149 -0.64 6.34 17.16
CA ASN A 149 0.27 6.52 16.04
C ASN A 149 0.30 7.98 15.57
N MET A 150 -0.85 8.64 15.51
CA MET A 150 -0.91 10.06 15.12
C MET A 150 -0.25 10.97 16.15
N TRP A 151 -0.37 10.64 17.45
CA TRP A 151 0.36 11.32 18.51
C TRP A 151 1.87 11.22 18.31
N ARG A 152 2.39 10.02 17.98
CA ARG A 152 3.83 9.83 17.70
C ARG A 152 4.31 10.68 16.51
N ALA A 153 3.53 10.78 15.46
CA ALA A 153 3.83 11.66 14.35
C ALA A 153 3.82 13.15 14.79
N TYR A 154 2.81 13.55 15.56
CA TYR A 154 2.67 14.92 16.08
C TYR A 154 3.84 15.32 17.00
N GLU A 155 4.21 14.47 17.98
CA GLU A 155 5.35 14.73 18.90
C GLU A 155 6.68 14.92 18.15
N THR A 156 6.87 14.25 17.03
CA THR A 156 8.08 14.35 16.23
C THR A 156 8.09 15.52 15.27
N ASP A 157 6.94 16.21 15.12
CA ASP A 157 6.72 17.28 14.13
C ASP A 157 6.96 16.85 12.68
N TYR A 158 6.68 15.54 12.36
CA TYR A 158 6.70 14.98 11.02
C TYR A 158 5.29 14.57 10.61
N PHE A 159 4.85 14.96 9.42
CA PHE A 159 3.49 14.66 8.96
C PHE A 159 3.32 13.18 8.57
N PRO A 160 2.23 12.50 8.98
CA PRO A 160 2.07 11.07 8.72
C PRO A 160 1.85 10.75 7.24
N LEU A 161 2.64 9.81 6.72
CA LEU A 161 2.52 9.21 5.39
C LEU A 161 2.28 7.71 5.53
N ILE A 162 1.14 7.24 5.04
CA ILE A 162 0.68 5.87 5.24
C ILE A 162 1.11 4.99 4.05
N HIS A 163 1.86 3.92 4.31
CA HIS A 163 2.37 3.05 3.24
C HIS A 163 1.38 1.95 2.80
N CYS A 164 0.53 1.48 3.67
CA CYS A 164 -0.40 0.40 3.39
C CYS A 164 -1.79 0.94 3.04
N GLY A 165 -2.33 0.58 1.89
CA GLY A 165 -3.66 1.01 1.45
C GLY A 165 -4.76 0.60 2.42
N THR A 166 -4.67 -0.60 3.01
CA THR A 166 -5.60 -1.06 4.06
C THR A 166 -5.56 -0.15 5.28
N SER A 167 -4.36 0.22 5.76
CA SER A 167 -4.22 1.15 6.90
C SER A 167 -4.68 2.56 6.55
N PHE A 168 -4.42 3.01 5.33
CA PHE A 168 -4.87 4.31 4.86
C PHE A 168 -6.40 4.42 4.84
N GLY A 169 -7.10 3.43 4.26
CA GLY A 169 -8.56 3.39 4.28
C GLY A 169 -9.10 3.39 5.70
N HIS A 170 -8.56 2.53 6.57
CA HIS A 170 -8.95 2.46 7.98
C HIS A 170 -8.68 3.77 8.74
N TYR A 171 -7.61 4.46 8.43
CA TYR A 171 -7.32 5.77 9.04
C TYR A 171 -8.32 6.84 8.62
N LYS A 172 -8.78 6.83 7.37
CA LYS A 172 -9.87 7.71 6.92
C LYS A 172 -11.17 7.43 7.68
N GLU A 173 -11.51 6.16 7.85
CA GLU A 173 -12.70 5.74 8.60
C GLU A 173 -12.62 6.17 10.07
N ILE A 174 -11.48 5.92 10.74
CA ILE A 174 -11.32 6.29 12.15
C ILE A 174 -11.29 7.81 12.31
N ARG A 175 -10.65 8.57 11.41
CA ARG A 175 -10.73 10.03 11.41
C ARG A 175 -12.19 10.49 11.37
N ASN A 176 -12.96 9.99 10.42
CA ASN A 176 -14.37 10.35 10.29
C ASN A 176 -15.17 9.96 11.54
N MET A 177 -14.91 8.79 12.10
CA MET A 177 -15.54 8.34 13.34
C MET A 177 -15.18 9.25 14.52
N LEU A 178 -13.93 9.64 14.67
CA LEU A 178 -13.49 10.55 15.75
C LEU A 178 -14.07 11.97 15.58
N VAL A 179 -14.24 12.43 14.35
CA VAL A 179 -14.82 13.75 14.08
C VAL A 179 -16.34 13.74 14.34
N LEU A 180 -17.05 12.74 13.85
CA LEU A 180 -18.52 12.72 13.85
C LEU A 180 -19.14 12.16 15.15
N HIS A 181 -18.40 11.38 15.96
CA HIS A 181 -18.93 10.64 17.10
C HIS A 181 -18.31 11.10 18.43
N LYS A 182 -18.97 12.05 19.10
CA LYS A 182 -18.54 12.57 20.41
C LYS A 182 -18.38 11.47 21.47
N GLU A 183 -19.27 10.49 21.48
CA GLU A 183 -19.27 9.38 22.46
C GLU A 183 -18.01 8.51 22.35
N ILE A 184 -17.40 8.43 21.16
CA ILE A 184 -16.10 7.73 20.99
C ILE A 184 -14.97 8.57 21.59
N ARG A 185 -14.95 9.88 21.33
CA ARG A 185 -13.94 10.78 21.90
C ARG A 185 -14.02 10.82 23.41
N ASP A 186 -15.23 10.90 24.00
CA ASP A 186 -15.45 10.94 25.43
C ASP A 186 -14.94 9.66 26.14
N LYS A 187 -15.11 8.49 25.52
CA LYS A 187 -14.58 7.22 26.06
C LYS A 187 -13.07 7.08 25.86
N LEU A 188 -12.54 7.60 24.76
CA LEU A 188 -11.13 7.46 24.42
C LEU A 188 -10.24 8.42 25.20
N ARG A 189 -10.64 9.69 25.38
CA ARG A 189 -9.83 10.74 25.96
C ARG A 189 -9.24 10.41 27.34
N PRO A 190 -10.00 9.88 28.32
CA PRO A 190 -9.42 9.52 29.61
C PRO A 190 -8.38 8.40 29.51
N ILE A 191 -8.50 7.51 28.52
CA ILE A 191 -7.53 6.43 28.26
C ILE A 191 -6.22 7.06 27.73
N MET A 192 -6.32 7.92 26.73
CA MET A 192 -5.16 8.57 26.12
C MET A 192 -4.43 9.48 27.11
N ARG A 193 -5.16 10.24 27.92
CA ARG A 193 -4.56 11.12 28.94
C ARG A 193 -3.80 10.35 30.02
N LYS A 194 -4.24 9.15 30.41
CA LYS A 194 -3.46 8.26 31.29
C LYS A 194 -2.12 7.83 30.69
N LEU A 195 -2.01 7.83 29.36
CA LEU A 195 -0.78 7.53 28.62
C LEU A 195 0.05 8.77 28.29
N GLY A 196 -0.34 9.95 28.80
CA GLY A 196 0.31 11.22 28.49
C GLY A 196 0.04 11.76 27.10
N MET A 197 -1.06 11.33 26.47
CA MET A 197 -1.46 11.68 25.10
C MET A 197 -2.82 12.38 25.11
N ASP A 198 -3.18 13.05 24.01
CA ASP A 198 -4.56 13.49 23.75
C ASP A 198 -4.98 13.08 22.33
N ILE A 199 -6.20 13.40 21.94
CA ILE A 199 -6.74 13.05 20.62
C ILE A 199 -6.12 13.98 19.58
N VAL A 200 -5.24 13.42 18.76
CA VAL A 200 -4.62 14.08 17.60
C VAL A 200 -5.21 13.51 16.32
N ILE A 201 -5.61 14.40 15.43
CA ILE A 201 -6.15 14.06 14.11
C ILE A 201 -5.36 14.85 13.05
N PRO A 202 -4.74 14.21 12.03
CA PRO A 202 -4.07 14.94 10.97
C PRO A 202 -5.10 15.67 10.07
N GLU A 203 -4.73 16.86 9.60
CA GLU A 203 -5.51 17.68 8.67
C GLU A 203 -5.90 16.87 7.41
N GLU A 204 -4.95 16.08 6.91
CA GLU A 204 -5.16 15.16 5.81
C GLU A 204 -4.71 13.74 6.18
N VAL A 205 -5.37 12.73 5.63
CA VAL A 205 -4.86 11.35 5.62
C VAL A 205 -4.25 11.11 4.26
N VAL A 206 -2.94 10.82 4.20
CA VAL A 206 -2.19 10.75 2.96
C VAL A 206 -1.54 9.38 2.77
N HIS A 207 -1.77 8.79 1.61
CA HIS A 207 -1.13 7.53 1.19
C HIS A 207 0.18 7.81 0.45
N TYR A 208 1.19 6.97 0.65
CA TYR A 208 2.47 7.16 -0.04
C TYR A 208 2.32 7.15 -1.59
N SER A 209 1.35 6.45 -2.14
CA SER A 209 1.08 6.47 -3.58
C SER A 209 0.59 7.82 -4.08
N GLU A 210 -0.11 8.58 -3.22
CA GLU A 210 -0.48 9.97 -3.51
C GLU A 210 0.76 10.87 -3.50
N TRP A 211 1.64 10.69 -2.51
CA TRP A 211 2.96 11.32 -2.46
C TRP A 211 3.79 10.96 -3.71
N LEU A 212 3.85 9.67 -4.04
CA LEU A 212 4.60 9.21 -5.20
C LEU A 212 4.05 9.79 -6.51
N PHE A 213 2.74 9.92 -6.64
CA PHE A 213 2.11 10.54 -7.81
C PHE A 213 2.55 12.01 -7.97
N VAL A 214 2.47 12.83 -6.92
CA VAL A 214 2.85 14.24 -7.01
C VAL A 214 4.35 14.43 -7.24
N MET A 215 5.19 13.51 -6.74
CA MET A 215 6.64 13.51 -6.95
C MET A 215 7.08 12.83 -8.25
N SER A 216 6.21 12.06 -8.90
CA SER A 216 6.59 11.15 -9.98
C SER A 216 7.20 11.86 -11.20
N LYS A 217 6.75 13.06 -11.53
CA LYS A 217 7.33 13.84 -12.65
C LYS A 217 8.77 14.24 -12.38
N GLN A 218 9.09 14.64 -11.14
CA GLN A 218 10.45 14.97 -10.73
C GLN A 218 11.33 13.72 -10.66
N LEU A 219 10.82 12.65 -10.04
CA LEU A 219 11.53 11.38 -9.90
C LEU A 219 11.80 10.72 -11.26
N ALA A 220 10.86 10.79 -12.19
CA ALA A 220 11.01 10.24 -13.54
C ALA A 220 12.11 10.92 -14.38
N GLN A 221 12.52 12.14 -14.03
CA GLN A 221 13.70 12.79 -14.65
C GLN A 221 15.00 12.05 -14.32
N GLN A 222 15.04 11.29 -13.23
CA GLN A 222 16.16 10.44 -12.82
C GLN A 222 16.03 9.00 -13.35
N LYS A 223 15.10 8.75 -14.25
CA LYS A 223 14.86 7.43 -14.82
C LYS A 223 16.09 6.90 -15.54
N LYS A 224 16.51 5.68 -15.22
CA LYS A 224 17.65 4.99 -15.85
C LYS A 224 17.21 4.05 -16.96
N TYR A 225 16.04 3.42 -16.83
CA TYR A 225 15.52 2.45 -17.78
C TYR A 225 14.31 2.99 -18.52
N ASP A 226 14.24 2.75 -19.83
CA ASP A 226 13.09 3.19 -20.65
C ASP A 226 11.91 2.23 -20.51
N LEU A 227 10.75 2.77 -20.19
CA LEU A 227 9.50 2.03 -20.02
C LEU A 227 8.49 2.29 -21.16
N SER A 228 8.87 3.01 -22.22
CA SER A 228 7.97 3.41 -23.31
C SER A 228 7.31 2.22 -24.04
N ASN A 229 7.95 1.05 -24.01
CA ASN A 229 7.46 -0.19 -24.60
C ASN A 229 6.80 -1.14 -23.58
N VAL A 230 6.62 -0.68 -22.33
CA VAL A 230 5.97 -1.46 -21.27
C VAL A 230 4.48 -1.21 -21.28
N LYS A 231 3.71 -2.28 -21.29
CA LYS A 231 2.26 -2.30 -21.10
C LYS A 231 1.98 -2.66 -19.62
N ALA A 232 1.45 -1.73 -18.86
CA ALA A 232 1.17 -1.91 -17.44
C ALA A 232 -0.34 -2.01 -17.18
N ALA A 233 -0.77 -3.12 -16.59
CA ALA A 233 -2.07 -3.20 -15.95
C ALA A 233 -1.95 -2.56 -14.55
N VAL A 234 -2.89 -1.68 -14.21
CA VAL A 234 -2.92 -1.02 -12.91
C VAL A 234 -4.12 -1.48 -12.12
N HIS A 235 -3.89 -1.98 -10.92
CA HIS A 235 -4.95 -2.29 -9.97
C HIS A 235 -5.14 -1.14 -8.98
N THR A 236 -6.36 -0.67 -8.87
CA THR A 236 -6.78 0.36 -7.94
C THR A 236 -7.24 -0.28 -6.63
N PRO A 237 -6.49 -0.16 -5.51
CA PRO A 237 -6.87 -0.78 -4.25
C PRO A 237 -8.17 -0.24 -3.67
N CYS A 238 -9.07 -1.11 -3.24
CA CYS A 238 -10.38 -0.73 -2.70
C CYS A 238 -10.27 0.21 -1.50
N HIS A 239 -9.37 -0.09 -0.57
CA HIS A 239 -9.17 0.69 0.65
C HIS A 239 -8.64 2.11 0.38
N VAL A 240 -7.96 2.32 -0.74
CA VAL A 240 -7.45 3.64 -1.12
C VAL A 240 -8.53 4.49 -1.75
N TYR A 241 -9.38 3.91 -2.62
CA TYR A 241 -10.23 4.68 -3.53
C TYR A 241 -11.74 4.47 -3.36
N LYS A 242 -12.17 3.43 -2.62
CA LYS A 242 -13.59 3.07 -2.53
C LYS A 242 -14.21 3.30 -1.16
N LEU A 243 -13.44 3.32 -0.06
CA LEU A 243 -13.97 3.51 1.28
C LEU A 243 -14.39 4.96 1.56
N VAL A 244 -13.61 5.92 1.08
CA VAL A 244 -13.94 7.35 1.12
C VAL A 244 -13.63 7.91 -0.27
N PRO A 245 -14.50 7.67 -1.26
CA PRO A 245 -14.21 7.97 -2.67
C PRO A 245 -14.03 9.45 -2.97
N ASP A 246 -14.74 10.32 -2.26
CA ASP A 246 -14.67 11.77 -2.40
C ASP A 246 -13.36 12.41 -1.91
N ASP A 247 -12.54 11.65 -1.17
CA ASP A 247 -11.16 12.02 -0.79
C ASP A 247 -10.08 11.43 -1.76
N THR A 248 -10.51 10.89 -2.88
CA THR A 248 -9.62 10.30 -3.89
C THR A 248 -9.05 11.37 -4.80
N ILE A 249 -7.70 11.41 -4.93
CA ILE A 249 -7.06 12.36 -5.84
C ILE A 249 -7.35 12.03 -7.31
N TYR A 250 -7.59 13.06 -8.09
CA TYR A 250 -8.01 12.97 -9.47
C TYR A 250 -7.23 13.97 -10.35
N ASP A 251 -6.87 13.54 -11.55
CA ASP A 251 -6.30 14.40 -12.58
C ASP A 251 -6.91 13.99 -13.93
N PRO A 252 -7.62 14.88 -14.65
CA PRO A 252 -8.26 14.56 -15.92
C PRO A 252 -7.25 14.17 -17.02
N LYS A 253 -5.97 14.47 -16.84
CA LYS A 253 -4.90 14.07 -17.77
C LYS A 253 -4.41 12.65 -17.54
N VAL A 254 -4.72 12.06 -16.39
CA VAL A 254 -4.35 10.67 -16.09
C VAL A 254 -5.34 9.74 -16.75
N PHE A 255 -4.90 9.01 -17.74
CA PHE A 255 -5.69 8.03 -18.49
C PHE A 255 -7.06 8.59 -18.89
N GLU A 256 -7.07 9.80 -19.46
CA GLU A 256 -8.28 10.53 -19.91
C GLU A 256 -9.33 10.72 -18.78
N GLY A 257 -8.90 10.79 -17.53
CA GLY A 257 -9.78 10.92 -16.38
C GLY A 257 -10.59 9.67 -16.03
N ARG A 258 -10.31 8.54 -16.65
CA ARG A 258 -11.05 7.29 -16.43
C ARG A 258 -10.66 6.53 -15.17
N ARG A 259 -9.57 6.94 -14.49
CA ARG A 259 -9.04 6.27 -13.31
C ARG A 259 -8.53 7.28 -12.26
N PRO A 260 -8.46 6.90 -10.98
CA PRO A 260 -7.78 7.70 -9.96
C PRO A 260 -6.35 8.06 -10.37
N ALA A 261 -5.89 9.23 -9.92
CA ALA A 261 -4.59 9.74 -10.31
C ALA A 261 -3.42 8.85 -9.86
N ALA A 262 -3.46 8.35 -8.64
CA ALA A 262 -2.48 7.39 -8.14
C ALA A 262 -3.08 5.96 -8.07
N PRO A 263 -2.33 4.90 -8.40
CA PRO A 263 -0.96 4.88 -8.93
C PRO A 263 -0.87 5.04 -10.46
N THR A 264 -2.01 5.18 -11.17
CA THR A 264 -2.06 5.20 -12.64
C THR A 264 -1.17 6.28 -13.23
N GLY A 265 -1.28 7.52 -12.73
CA GLY A 265 -0.46 8.64 -13.18
C GLY A 265 1.03 8.46 -12.88
N THR A 266 1.36 7.81 -11.77
CA THR A 266 2.77 7.44 -11.48
C THR A 266 3.34 6.58 -12.60
N VAL A 267 2.64 5.51 -12.97
CA VAL A 267 3.09 4.58 -14.02
C VAL A 267 3.22 5.30 -15.36
N MET A 268 2.26 6.19 -15.71
CA MET A 268 2.32 7.03 -16.91
C MET A 268 3.49 7.99 -16.90
N ASN A 269 3.73 8.68 -15.78
CA ASN A 269 4.84 9.65 -15.65
C ASN A 269 6.22 8.99 -15.79
N PHE A 270 6.35 7.72 -15.40
CA PHE A 270 7.55 6.92 -15.66
C PHE A 270 7.66 6.41 -17.10
N GLY A 271 6.62 6.61 -17.93
CA GLY A 271 6.63 6.37 -19.37
C GLY A 271 5.98 5.08 -19.82
N ALA A 272 5.44 4.25 -18.93
CA ALA A 272 4.74 3.03 -19.34
C ALA A 272 3.32 3.33 -19.86
N LYS A 273 2.83 2.47 -20.73
CA LYS A 273 1.49 2.54 -21.33
C LYS A 273 0.50 1.80 -20.43
N ILE A 274 -0.55 2.48 -19.99
CA ILE A 274 -1.63 1.83 -19.24
C ILE A 274 -2.47 1.00 -20.20
N VAL A 275 -2.75 -0.24 -19.83
CA VAL A 275 -3.69 -1.08 -20.55
C VAL A 275 -5.04 -1.14 -19.85
N ASP A 276 -6.08 -1.21 -20.66
CA ASP A 276 -7.44 -1.43 -20.18
C ASP A 276 -7.74 -2.92 -20.10
N TYR A 277 -8.55 -3.30 -19.13
CA TYR A 277 -9.10 -4.64 -18.99
C TYR A 277 -10.42 -4.55 -18.18
N SER A 278 -11.36 -5.41 -18.48
CA SER A 278 -12.77 -5.27 -18.06
C SER A 278 -12.98 -5.14 -16.55
N THR A 279 -12.14 -5.81 -15.77
CA THR A 279 -12.26 -5.89 -14.30
C THR A 279 -11.29 -4.98 -13.55
N TRP A 280 -10.80 -3.91 -14.18
CA TRP A 280 -9.79 -3.03 -13.56
C TRP A 280 -10.25 -2.43 -12.20
N TRP A 281 -11.57 -2.17 -12.07
CA TRP A 281 -12.16 -1.58 -10.88
C TRP A 281 -12.51 -2.60 -9.78
N ASP A 282 -12.56 -3.89 -10.10
CA ASP A 282 -12.94 -4.94 -9.16
C ASP A 282 -11.91 -5.12 -8.04
N CYS A 283 -12.36 -5.63 -6.90
CA CYS A 283 -11.48 -5.99 -5.77
C CYS A 283 -10.46 -7.06 -6.19
N CYS A 284 -9.28 -7.04 -5.57
CA CYS A 284 -8.30 -8.13 -5.72
C CYS A 284 -8.64 -9.37 -4.89
N GLY A 285 -9.65 -9.30 -4.02
CA GLY A 285 -10.01 -10.39 -3.12
C GLY A 285 -9.22 -10.49 -1.82
N PHE A 286 -8.20 -9.64 -1.59
CA PHE A 286 -7.38 -9.70 -0.36
C PHE A 286 -8.23 -9.65 0.92
N GLY A 287 -9.23 -8.78 0.97
CA GLY A 287 -10.10 -8.62 2.14
C GLY A 287 -10.87 -9.89 2.50
N PHE A 288 -11.23 -10.71 1.52
CA PHE A 288 -12.02 -11.93 1.74
C PHE A 288 -11.30 -12.94 2.65
N ARG A 289 -9.98 -13.04 2.55
CA ARG A 289 -9.19 -13.93 3.42
C ARG A 289 -9.30 -13.60 4.92
N HIS A 290 -9.65 -12.36 5.25
CA HIS A 290 -9.81 -11.91 6.64
C HIS A 290 -11.25 -12.05 7.15
N ILE A 291 -12.22 -11.97 6.24
CA ILE A 291 -13.65 -12.05 6.56
C ILE A 291 -14.11 -13.51 6.51
N LEU A 292 -13.72 -14.23 5.47
CA LEU A 292 -14.13 -15.60 5.22
C LEU A 292 -13.11 -16.65 5.70
N THR A 293 -11.91 -16.22 6.09
CA THR A 293 -10.74 -17.08 6.40
C THR A 293 -10.29 -18.00 5.25
N GLU A 294 -10.81 -17.80 4.05
CA GLU A 294 -10.61 -18.62 2.86
C GLU A 294 -9.51 -18.06 1.96
N ARG A 295 -8.27 -18.51 2.19
CA ARG A 295 -7.11 -18.04 1.40
C ARG A 295 -7.17 -18.48 -0.06
N GLU A 296 -7.60 -19.71 -0.30
CA GLU A 296 -7.66 -20.28 -1.64
C GLU A 296 -8.71 -19.57 -2.49
N PHE A 297 -9.88 -19.28 -1.89
CA PHE A 297 -10.89 -18.46 -2.54
C PHE A 297 -10.34 -17.08 -2.94
N SER A 298 -9.69 -16.38 -2.00
CA SER A 298 -9.09 -15.06 -2.25
C SER A 298 -8.09 -15.11 -3.41
N ARG A 299 -7.26 -16.15 -3.49
CA ARG A 299 -6.28 -16.32 -4.55
C ARG A 299 -6.93 -16.64 -5.90
N SER A 300 -7.91 -17.54 -5.92
CA SER A 300 -8.65 -17.87 -7.14
C SER A 300 -9.39 -16.65 -7.69
N PHE A 301 -10.05 -15.90 -6.80
CA PHE A 301 -10.70 -14.65 -7.15
C PHE A 301 -9.73 -13.65 -7.80
N ALA A 302 -8.54 -13.46 -7.19
CA ALA A 302 -7.50 -12.58 -7.74
C ALA A 302 -7.02 -13.03 -9.13
N LEU A 303 -6.82 -14.33 -9.30
CA LEU A 303 -6.38 -14.90 -10.58
C LEU A 303 -7.41 -14.61 -11.67
N PHE A 304 -8.67 -15.01 -11.45
CA PHE A 304 -9.71 -14.94 -12.46
C PHE A 304 -10.23 -13.53 -12.71
N LYS A 305 -10.36 -12.73 -11.65
CA LYS A 305 -10.92 -11.39 -11.76
C LYS A 305 -9.90 -10.30 -12.09
N LYS A 306 -8.61 -10.59 -11.95
CA LYS A 306 -7.59 -9.54 -12.12
C LYS A 306 -6.48 -9.97 -13.08
N VAL A 307 -5.81 -11.09 -12.80
CA VAL A 307 -4.61 -11.47 -13.56
C VAL A 307 -4.97 -11.90 -14.98
N ILE A 308 -5.93 -12.82 -15.12
CA ILE A 308 -6.32 -13.32 -16.44
C ILE A 308 -6.81 -12.20 -17.35
N PRO A 309 -7.77 -11.34 -16.97
CA PRO A 309 -8.17 -10.21 -17.81
C PRO A 309 -7.03 -9.25 -18.15
N ALA A 310 -6.14 -8.96 -17.19
CA ALA A 310 -4.98 -8.10 -17.47
C ALA A 310 -4.04 -8.70 -18.53
N VAL A 311 -3.90 -10.03 -18.58
CA VAL A 311 -3.07 -10.71 -19.58
C VAL A 311 -3.81 -10.87 -20.90
N GLU A 312 -5.02 -11.40 -20.88
CA GLU A 312 -5.73 -11.80 -22.11
C GLU A 312 -6.37 -10.62 -22.84
N GLU A 313 -6.95 -9.66 -22.12
CA GLU A 313 -7.56 -8.47 -22.71
C GLU A 313 -6.53 -7.33 -22.84
N GLY A 314 -5.78 -7.08 -21.76
CA GLY A 314 -4.83 -5.96 -21.68
C GLY A 314 -3.47 -6.25 -22.30
N HIS A 315 -3.10 -7.52 -22.49
CA HIS A 315 -1.75 -7.92 -22.93
C HIS A 315 -0.64 -7.26 -22.10
N ALA A 316 -0.84 -7.23 -20.77
CA ALA A 316 0.05 -6.55 -19.85
C ALA A 316 1.40 -7.27 -19.70
N ASP A 317 2.45 -6.50 -19.58
CA ASP A 317 3.82 -6.97 -19.25
C ASP A 317 4.09 -7.00 -17.75
N VAL A 318 3.37 -6.16 -16.99
CA VAL A 318 3.50 -6.01 -15.56
C VAL A 318 2.18 -5.57 -14.94
N PHE A 319 1.92 -6.03 -13.73
CA PHE A 319 0.81 -5.58 -12.91
C PHE A 319 1.33 -4.63 -11.81
N VAL A 320 0.78 -3.43 -11.72
CA VAL A 320 1.20 -2.44 -10.72
C VAL A 320 0.04 -2.10 -9.79
N THR A 321 0.30 -2.05 -8.49
CA THR A 321 -0.68 -1.66 -7.48
C THR A 321 -0.01 -0.96 -6.30
N SER A 322 -0.79 -0.22 -5.50
CA SER A 322 -0.29 0.59 -4.38
C SER A 322 -0.68 0.06 -3.00
N ASP A 323 -1.07 -1.20 -2.88
CA ASP A 323 -1.39 -1.81 -1.58
C ASP A 323 -0.67 -3.14 -1.40
N THR A 324 -0.05 -3.34 -0.25
CA THR A 324 0.72 -4.54 0.08
C THR A 324 -0.11 -5.82 0.05
N GLY A 325 -1.37 -5.73 0.49
CA GLY A 325 -2.31 -6.84 0.43
C GLY A 325 -2.67 -7.23 -1.00
N CYS A 326 -2.90 -6.23 -1.85
CA CYS A 326 -3.18 -6.44 -3.27
C CYS A 326 -1.97 -7.04 -3.99
N VAL A 327 -0.76 -6.50 -3.78
CA VAL A 327 0.48 -7.08 -4.35
C VAL A 327 0.59 -8.55 -3.97
N THR A 328 0.51 -8.87 -2.68
CA THR A 328 0.64 -10.25 -2.19
C THR A 328 -0.41 -11.20 -2.78
N THR A 329 -1.65 -10.74 -2.90
CA THR A 329 -2.74 -11.60 -3.38
C THR A 329 -2.65 -11.85 -4.88
N LEU A 330 -2.39 -10.81 -5.67
CA LEU A 330 -2.21 -10.91 -7.12
C LEU A 330 -0.97 -11.75 -7.48
N ASP A 331 0.13 -11.56 -6.77
CA ASP A 331 1.37 -12.30 -6.98
C ASP A 331 1.19 -13.79 -6.65
N LYS A 332 0.71 -14.11 -5.45
CA LYS A 332 0.55 -15.50 -4.99
C LYS A 332 -0.62 -16.24 -5.65
N SER A 333 -1.59 -15.53 -6.22
CA SER A 333 -2.69 -16.16 -6.95
C SER A 333 -2.19 -16.96 -8.17
N GLN A 334 -1.16 -16.47 -8.82
CA GLN A 334 -0.58 -17.10 -10.02
C GLN A 334 0.19 -18.38 -9.64
N TRP A 335 0.92 -18.34 -8.51
CA TRP A 335 1.55 -19.54 -7.99
C TRP A 335 0.53 -20.62 -7.58
N ALA A 336 -0.55 -20.23 -6.89
CA ALA A 336 -1.64 -21.15 -6.54
C ALA A 336 -2.34 -21.70 -7.79
N GLY A 337 -2.54 -20.88 -8.81
CA GLY A 337 -3.16 -21.29 -10.07
C GLY A 337 -2.39 -22.39 -10.80
N LYS A 338 -1.07 -22.43 -10.68
CA LYS A 338 -0.24 -23.48 -11.31
C LYS A 338 -0.63 -24.88 -10.86
N ALA A 339 -1.04 -25.06 -9.60
CA ALA A 339 -1.50 -26.34 -9.08
C ALA A 339 -2.80 -26.83 -9.76
N HIS A 340 -3.53 -25.93 -10.40
CA HIS A 340 -4.80 -26.20 -11.12
C HIS A 340 -4.66 -26.04 -12.64
N GLY A 341 -3.43 -26.02 -13.18
CA GLY A 341 -3.15 -25.97 -14.61
C GLY A 341 -3.14 -24.55 -15.23
N PHE A 342 -3.27 -23.50 -14.41
CA PHE A 342 -3.21 -22.11 -14.87
C PHE A 342 -1.78 -21.57 -14.83
N ASN A 343 -1.12 -21.52 -15.97
CA ASN A 343 0.29 -21.14 -16.07
C ASN A 343 0.46 -19.67 -16.47
N TYR A 344 0.03 -18.75 -15.60
CA TYR A 344 0.28 -17.32 -15.74
C TYR A 344 1.55 -16.91 -14.99
N ASN A 345 2.28 -15.94 -15.54
CA ASN A 345 3.43 -15.31 -14.91
C ASN A 345 3.47 -13.82 -15.29
N LEU A 346 2.47 -13.07 -14.86
CA LEU A 346 2.46 -11.62 -14.96
C LEU A 346 3.15 -11.05 -13.72
N PRO A 347 4.34 -10.42 -13.84
CA PRO A 347 5.02 -9.82 -12.71
C PRO A 347 4.14 -8.82 -11.98
N VAL A 348 4.07 -8.91 -10.64
CA VAL A 348 3.27 -7.99 -9.81
C VAL A 348 4.21 -7.15 -8.97
N LEU A 349 4.16 -5.83 -9.15
CA LEU A 349 4.99 -4.87 -8.42
C LEU A 349 4.14 -3.87 -7.65
N ALA A 350 4.63 -3.44 -6.49
CA ALA A 350 4.16 -2.20 -5.91
C ALA A 350 4.61 -1.02 -6.80
N ASP A 351 3.82 0.04 -6.87
CA ASP A 351 4.17 1.25 -7.62
C ASP A 351 5.52 1.85 -7.15
N ALA A 352 5.84 1.74 -5.85
CA ALA A 352 7.15 2.11 -5.33
C ALA A 352 8.28 1.24 -5.90
N GLN A 353 8.09 -0.09 -5.98
CA GLN A 353 9.08 -1.00 -6.59
C GLN A 353 9.26 -0.67 -8.08
N PHE A 354 8.15 -0.48 -8.79
CA PHE A 354 8.14 -0.13 -10.21
C PHE A 354 8.93 1.17 -10.47
N ALA A 355 8.63 2.23 -9.73
CA ALA A 355 9.30 3.52 -9.85
C ALA A 355 10.80 3.43 -9.48
N ALA A 356 11.13 2.82 -8.34
CA ALA A 356 12.51 2.68 -7.88
C ALA A 356 13.37 1.87 -8.87
N ILE A 357 12.84 0.77 -9.40
CA ILE A 357 13.52 -0.02 -10.45
C ILE A 357 13.76 0.83 -11.69
N ALA A 358 12.75 1.57 -12.15
CA ALA A 358 12.90 2.47 -13.30
C ALA A 358 13.99 3.52 -13.11
N MET A 359 14.18 4.00 -11.87
CA MET A 359 15.26 4.94 -11.49
C MET A 359 16.61 4.23 -11.29
N GLY A 360 16.69 2.91 -11.39
CA GLY A 360 17.94 2.15 -11.27
C GLY A 360 18.25 1.63 -9.87
N ALA A 361 17.27 1.52 -9.00
CA ALA A 361 17.43 0.85 -7.72
C ALA A 361 17.84 -0.62 -7.91
N ASP A 362 18.63 -1.14 -6.98
CA ASP A 362 19.01 -2.55 -6.97
C ASP A 362 17.76 -3.43 -6.81
N PRO A 363 17.48 -4.32 -7.79
CA PRO A 363 16.26 -5.13 -7.77
C PRO A 363 16.22 -6.14 -6.65
N TYR A 364 17.37 -6.63 -6.16
CA TYR A 364 17.44 -7.63 -5.09
C TYR A 364 17.56 -6.99 -3.70
N LYS A 365 18.43 -5.98 -3.53
CA LYS A 365 18.63 -5.34 -2.22
C LYS A 365 17.53 -4.35 -1.89
N ILE A 366 17.08 -3.54 -2.86
CA ILE A 366 16.11 -2.46 -2.62
C ILE A 366 14.69 -2.91 -2.98
N ALA A 367 14.44 -3.30 -4.23
CA ALA A 367 13.11 -3.73 -4.62
C ALA A 367 12.77 -5.15 -4.14
N GLN A 368 13.77 -5.95 -3.74
CA GLN A 368 13.63 -7.28 -3.13
C GLN A 368 12.73 -8.22 -3.94
N ILE A 369 12.93 -8.25 -5.26
CA ILE A 369 12.10 -9.02 -6.20
C ILE A 369 12.09 -10.54 -5.93
N HIS A 370 13.10 -11.06 -5.26
CA HIS A 370 13.22 -12.47 -4.88
C HIS A 370 12.18 -12.94 -3.85
N TRP A 371 11.39 -12.02 -3.29
CA TRP A 371 10.26 -12.35 -2.41
C TRP A 371 8.94 -12.52 -3.17
N HIS A 372 8.90 -12.18 -4.45
CA HIS A 372 7.72 -12.39 -5.29
C HIS A 372 7.56 -13.86 -5.67
N ALA A 373 6.31 -14.30 -5.81
CA ALA A 373 5.98 -15.64 -6.28
C ALA A 373 6.02 -15.73 -7.82
N THR A 374 5.85 -14.60 -8.50
CA THR A 374 6.01 -14.46 -9.95
C THR A 374 7.46 -14.19 -10.31
N ASP A 375 7.88 -14.62 -11.50
CA ASP A 375 9.19 -14.26 -12.05
C ASP A 375 9.17 -12.81 -12.55
N VAL A 376 9.86 -11.96 -11.81
CA VAL A 376 10.04 -10.54 -12.15
C VAL A 376 11.26 -10.32 -13.05
N GLU A 377 12.22 -11.25 -13.06
CA GLU A 377 13.48 -11.08 -13.81
C GLU A 377 13.25 -10.94 -15.32
N GLY A 378 12.30 -11.69 -15.88
CA GLY A 378 11.95 -11.59 -17.29
C GLY A 378 11.48 -10.19 -17.70
N PHE A 379 10.66 -9.56 -16.87
CA PHE A 379 10.26 -8.16 -17.04
C PHE A 379 11.45 -7.20 -16.95
N LEU A 380 12.32 -7.40 -15.96
CA LEU A 380 13.51 -6.56 -15.78
C LEU A 380 14.46 -6.62 -16.99
N ARG A 381 14.69 -7.81 -17.55
CA ARG A 381 15.48 -7.99 -18.78
C ARG A 381 14.84 -7.25 -19.95
N LYS A 382 13.50 -7.29 -20.08
CA LYS A 382 12.76 -6.56 -21.12
C LYS A 382 13.02 -5.07 -21.10
N ILE A 383 13.19 -4.46 -19.93
CA ILE A 383 13.46 -3.02 -19.79
C ILE A 383 14.97 -2.69 -19.72
N GLY A 384 15.84 -3.67 -19.96
CA GLY A 384 17.29 -3.47 -20.04
C GLY A 384 18.02 -3.45 -18.69
N VAL A 385 17.41 -3.95 -17.61
CA VAL A 385 18.11 -4.13 -16.33
C VAL A 385 19.10 -5.27 -16.44
N PRO A 386 20.38 -5.12 -16.07
CA PRO A 386 21.39 -6.18 -16.06
C PRO A 386 21.17 -7.12 -14.86
N VAL A 387 20.12 -7.93 -14.97
CA VAL A 387 19.61 -8.79 -13.88
C VAL A 387 20.68 -9.75 -13.36
N ASP A 388 21.43 -10.35 -14.27
CA ASP A 388 22.42 -11.39 -13.91
C ASP A 388 23.56 -10.79 -13.08
N ASP A 389 24.02 -9.59 -13.41
CA ASP A 389 25.04 -8.86 -12.64
C ASP A 389 24.55 -8.53 -11.21
N TYR A 390 23.30 -8.08 -11.08
CA TYR A 390 22.71 -7.80 -9.77
C TYR A 390 22.50 -9.07 -8.96
N LYS A 391 22.08 -10.16 -9.62
CA LYS A 391 21.83 -11.44 -8.98
C LYS A 391 23.14 -12.07 -8.45
N GLU A 392 24.19 -12.06 -9.26
CA GLU A 392 25.50 -12.54 -8.86
C GLU A 392 26.02 -11.78 -7.63
N LYS A 393 26.01 -10.45 -7.67
CA LYS A 393 26.42 -9.60 -6.54
C LYS A 393 25.59 -9.86 -5.29
N PHE A 394 24.28 -10.07 -5.44
CA PHE A 394 23.39 -10.35 -4.33
C PHE A 394 23.67 -11.73 -3.72
N LEU A 395 23.87 -12.75 -4.54
CA LEU A 395 24.22 -14.09 -4.07
C LEU A 395 25.58 -14.12 -3.36
N GLN A 396 26.57 -13.39 -3.89
CA GLN A 396 27.86 -13.21 -3.22
C GLN A 396 27.69 -12.51 -1.87
N TYR A 397 26.92 -11.43 -1.81
CA TYR A 397 26.62 -10.73 -0.55
C TYR A 397 25.96 -11.66 0.47
N LEU A 398 25.01 -12.52 0.07
CA LEU A 398 24.40 -13.50 0.96
C LEU A 398 25.40 -14.57 1.45
N ALA A 399 26.33 -14.99 0.60
CA ALA A 399 27.41 -15.90 0.98
C ALA A 399 28.32 -15.24 2.01
N ASP A 400 28.77 -14.03 1.76
CA ASP A 400 29.63 -13.25 2.66
C ASP A 400 28.98 -12.98 4.03
N LEU A 401 27.65 -12.73 4.06
CA LEU A 401 26.90 -12.62 5.31
C LEU A 401 26.90 -13.93 6.12
N ARG A 402 26.72 -15.08 5.43
CA ARG A 402 26.72 -16.40 6.09
C ARG A 402 28.10 -16.77 6.67
N GLU A 403 29.15 -16.32 6.01
CA GLU A 403 30.52 -16.54 6.43
C GLU A 403 31.05 -15.48 7.40
N GLY A 404 30.28 -14.46 7.70
CA GLY A 404 30.67 -13.33 8.57
C GLY A 404 31.68 -12.37 7.93
N LYS A 405 31.86 -12.44 6.60
CA LYS A 405 32.74 -11.55 5.84
C LYS A 405 32.10 -10.21 5.52
N ALA A 406 30.77 -10.16 5.43
CA ALA A 406 30.00 -8.95 5.26
C ALA A 406 29.14 -8.66 6.49
N GLN A 407 28.77 -7.40 6.66
CA GLN A 407 27.79 -6.97 7.65
C GLN A 407 26.45 -6.78 6.99
N PRO A 408 25.34 -6.96 7.73
CA PRO A 408 24.01 -6.64 7.23
C PRO A 408 23.93 -5.18 6.76
N GLU A 409 23.36 -4.97 5.56
CA GLU A 409 23.04 -3.64 5.08
C GLU A 409 21.65 -3.23 5.54
N TYR A 410 21.55 -2.05 6.13
CA TYR A 410 20.31 -1.47 6.60
C TYR A 410 20.00 -0.19 5.84
N LEU A 411 18.73 0.11 5.67
CA LEU A 411 18.30 1.43 5.27
C LEU A 411 18.12 2.30 6.52
N TYR A 412 18.78 3.43 6.52
CA TYR A 412 18.71 4.40 7.62
C TYR A 412 17.90 5.61 7.20
N THR A 413 17.23 6.21 8.17
CA THR A 413 16.70 7.56 7.98
C THR A 413 17.82 8.58 8.07
N PRO A 414 17.77 9.70 7.32
CA PRO A 414 18.83 10.71 7.35
C PRO A 414 19.08 11.31 8.74
N HIS A 415 18.04 11.45 9.54
CA HIS A 415 18.08 12.16 10.83
C HIS A 415 18.17 11.23 12.04
N ARG A 416 17.77 9.98 11.89
CA ARG A 416 17.87 8.96 12.94
C ARG A 416 18.39 7.69 12.33
N LYS A 417 19.52 7.22 12.79
CA LYS A 417 20.13 5.93 12.37
C LYS A 417 19.32 4.77 12.94
N ILE A 418 18.12 4.57 12.43
CA ILE A 418 17.25 3.48 12.82
C ILE A 418 17.32 2.45 11.72
N ASP A 419 17.78 1.27 12.08
CA ASP A 419 17.83 0.14 11.18
C ASP A 419 16.41 -0.28 10.80
N PHE A 420 16.12 -0.27 9.52
CA PHE A 420 14.77 -0.47 9.04
C PHE A 420 14.42 -1.94 8.82
N TYR A 421 15.34 -2.68 8.21
CA TYR A 421 15.16 -4.10 7.98
C TYR A 421 16.30 -4.90 8.57
N LEU A 422 15.91 -5.90 9.33
CA LEU A 422 16.82 -7.00 9.65
C LEU A 422 17.07 -7.80 8.37
N THR A 423 18.33 -8.08 8.10
CA THR A 423 18.72 -9.00 7.04
C THR A 423 18.24 -10.41 7.36
N LEU A 424 18.31 -11.30 6.39
CA LEU A 424 17.90 -12.69 6.57
C LEU A 424 18.60 -13.38 7.78
N PRO A 425 19.91 -13.21 8.04
CA PRO A 425 20.57 -13.73 9.23
C PRO A 425 20.01 -13.23 10.55
N ASP A 426 19.67 -11.93 10.64
CA ASP A 426 19.11 -11.36 11.85
C ASP A 426 17.68 -11.82 12.10
N ARG A 427 16.88 -12.01 11.05
CA ARG A 427 15.56 -12.64 11.16
C ARG A 427 15.65 -14.06 11.69
N VAL A 428 16.62 -14.84 11.22
CA VAL A 428 16.84 -16.22 11.70
C VAL A 428 17.24 -16.22 13.17
N LYS A 429 18.09 -15.32 13.61
CA LYS A 429 18.45 -15.15 15.03
C LYS A 429 17.24 -14.78 15.87
N TRP A 430 16.43 -13.83 15.40
CA TRP A 430 15.22 -13.42 16.09
C TRP A 430 14.22 -14.57 16.25
N TYR A 431 13.98 -15.36 15.20
CA TYR A 431 13.14 -16.55 15.25
C TYR A 431 13.68 -17.63 16.20
N LYS A 432 14.98 -17.72 16.40
CA LYS A 432 15.61 -18.63 17.35
C LYS A 432 15.64 -18.11 18.79
N GLY A 433 15.07 -16.94 19.04
CA GLY A 433 15.08 -16.32 20.37
C GLY A 433 16.45 -15.80 20.81
N GLU A 434 17.41 -15.75 19.93
CA GLU A 434 18.70 -15.11 20.18
C GLU A 434 18.47 -13.59 20.26
N LYS A 435 18.85 -12.98 21.39
CA LYS A 435 18.71 -11.52 21.59
C LYS A 435 19.53 -10.82 20.51
N ALA A 436 18.88 -9.89 19.79
CA ALA A 436 19.62 -8.96 18.95
C ALA A 436 20.69 -8.29 19.79
N VAL A 437 21.94 -8.36 19.34
CA VAL A 437 23.03 -7.67 20.02
C VAL A 437 22.73 -6.19 19.88
N GLN A 438 22.30 -5.58 21.00
CA GLN A 438 22.25 -4.13 21.09
C GLN A 438 23.66 -3.61 20.92
N LYS A 439 23.95 -2.99 19.80
CA LYS A 439 25.13 -2.15 19.61
C LYS A 439 24.81 -0.73 20.01
#